data_1ce3599981ae5feea5540f6f70a1d997
#
_entry.id   1ce3599981ae5feea5540f6f70a1d997
#
_cell.length_a   1.000
_cell.length_b   1.000
_cell.length_c   1.000
_cell.angle_alpha   90.00
_cell.angle_beta   90.00
_cell.angle_gamma   90.00
#
_symmetry.space_group_name_H-M   'P 1'
#
loop_
_entity.id
_entity.type
_entity.pdbx_description
1 polymer ?
#
loop_
_entity_poly.entity_id
_entity_poly.type
_entity_poly.pdbx_seq_one_letter_code
_entity_poly.pdbx_strand_id
1 'polypeptide(L)'
;MGRIGVYIERYTITRSDEMEALMRFAMVARKIGHEVDYLFRPDLSKIPQYDAIFIRALTDPLNSSYVAARMAEMHGKRVIDDPRSIYICCDKVNMVAHLQRDHVPMPATIFLEEKDLNRARGAEVLDILGSPVVLKAPNSSFSMYVEKAETPEAFVRVGNRFLRRSDRLVAQRFIKSDFDWRVGIIAGEVLYVCQYTIPRKR
;
A
#
# COMPACT_ATOMS: atom_id res chain seq x y z
N MET A 1 23.13 13.36 17.85
CA MET A 1 22.39 14.29 16.97
C MET A 1 22.38 13.66 15.60
N GLY A 2 21.22 13.49 14.97
CA GLY A 2 21.11 12.85 13.66
C GLY A 2 20.31 13.74 12.71
N ARG A 3 20.62 13.65 11.39
CA ARG A 3 19.89 14.35 10.33
C ARG A 3 18.90 13.38 9.66
N ILE A 4 17.62 13.78 9.63
CA ILE A 4 16.53 13.01 9.03
C ILE A 4 16.07 13.73 7.77
N GLY A 5 16.16 13.07 6.62
CA GLY A 5 15.56 13.53 5.38
C GLY A 5 14.13 13.01 5.27
N VAL A 6 13.14 13.89 5.17
CA VAL A 6 11.74 13.48 4.92
C VAL A 6 11.45 13.67 3.43
N TYR A 7 11.35 12.56 2.71
CA TYR A 7 11.01 12.60 1.28
C TYR A 7 9.51 12.81 1.09
N ILE A 8 9.15 13.90 0.42
CA ILE A 8 7.79 14.31 0.12
C ILE A 8 7.60 14.65 -1.36
N GLU A 9 6.34 14.62 -1.81
CA GLU A 9 5.95 15.05 -3.14
C GLU A 9 5.36 16.47 -3.11
N ARG A 10 5.34 17.15 -4.26
CA ARG A 10 4.82 18.52 -4.36
C ARG A 10 3.37 18.66 -3.90
N TYR A 11 2.53 17.66 -4.13
CA TYR A 11 1.14 17.68 -3.68
C TYR A 11 1.00 17.73 -2.16
N THR A 12 1.99 17.21 -1.41
CA THR A 12 1.99 17.25 0.07
C THR A 12 1.96 18.70 0.59
N ILE A 13 2.64 19.62 -0.09
CA ILE A 13 2.69 21.04 0.29
C ILE A 13 1.30 21.69 0.24
N THR A 14 0.43 21.23 -0.66
CA THR A 14 -0.91 21.79 -0.83
C THR A 14 -1.95 21.19 0.12
N ARG A 15 -1.56 20.21 0.92
CA ARG A 15 -2.41 19.55 1.91
C ARG A 15 -2.06 20.04 3.31
N SER A 16 -2.88 20.93 3.86
CA SER A 16 -2.64 21.58 5.14
C SER A 16 -2.50 20.60 6.31
N ASP A 17 -3.31 19.55 6.35
CA ASP A 17 -3.29 18.51 7.38
C ASP A 17 -2.01 17.65 7.33
N GLU A 18 -1.56 17.28 6.14
CA GLU A 18 -0.29 16.57 5.96
C GLU A 18 0.91 17.46 6.37
N MET A 19 0.90 18.71 5.96
CA MET A 19 1.97 19.65 6.31
C MET A 19 2.01 19.95 7.82
N GLU A 20 0.86 20.10 8.47
CA GLU A 20 0.81 20.27 9.93
C GLU A 20 1.41 19.05 10.64
N ALA A 21 1.08 17.84 10.24
CA ALA A 21 1.65 16.61 10.81
C ALA A 21 3.19 16.55 10.62
N LEU A 22 3.68 16.94 9.44
CA LEU A 22 5.12 17.00 9.15
C LEU A 22 5.84 18.06 9.97
N MET A 23 5.24 19.24 10.16
CA MET A 23 5.78 20.28 11.00
C MET A 23 5.86 19.85 12.47
N ARG A 24 4.82 19.19 12.98
CA ARG A 24 4.82 18.60 14.34
C ARG A 24 5.92 17.54 14.47
N PHE A 25 6.08 16.68 13.49
CA PHE A 25 7.18 15.70 13.45
C PHE A 25 8.53 16.38 13.56
N ALA A 26 8.79 17.41 12.74
CA ALA A 26 10.06 18.13 12.76
C ALA A 26 10.30 18.85 14.11
N MET A 27 9.26 19.43 14.71
CA MET A 27 9.36 20.05 16.04
C MET A 27 9.72 19.02 17.13
N VAL A 28 9.09 17.85 17.12
CA VAL A 28 9.38 16.79 18.09
C VAL A 28 10.79 16.23 17.88
N ALA A 29 11.19 15.99 16.64
CA ALA A 29 12.54 15.54 16.30
C ALA A 29 13.61 16.50 16.83
N ARG A 30 13.41 17.81 16.65
CA ARG A 30 14.34 18.85 17.20
C ARG A 30 14.41 18.81 18.72
N LYS A 31 13.28 18.63 19.42
CA LYS A 31 13.27 18.55 20.90
C LYS A 31 14.09 17.38 21.44
N ILE A 32 14.23 16.31 20.67
CA ILE A 32 15.03 15.13 21.03
C ILE A 32 16.41 15.12 20.35
N GLY A 33 16.85 16.24 19.78
CA GLY A 33 18.22 16.45 19.29
C GLY A 33 18.45 16.00 17.84
N HIS A 34 17.42 15.92 16.99
CA HIS A 34 17.55 15.62 15.56
C HIS A 34 17.22 16.84 14.69
N GLU A 35 17.89 16.93 13.54
CA GLU A 35 17.54 17.88 12.46
C GLU A 35 16.64 17.19 11.43
N VAL A 36 15.69 17.93 10.85
CA VAL A 36 14.76 17.45 9.83
C VAL A 36 14.79 18.40 8.63
N ASP A 37 15.06 17.83 7.46
CA ASP A 37 14.97 18.51 6.17
C ASP A 37 13.91 17.81 5.29
N TYR A 38 13.20 18.60 4.49
CA TYR A 38 12.27 18.04 3.48
C TYR A 38 12.98 17.90 2.14
N LEU A 39 12.88 16.71 1.58
CA LEU A 39 13.50 16.32 0.31
C LEU A 39 12.45 16.11 -0.76
N PHE A 40 12.76 16.56 -1.95
CA PHE A 40 11.98 16.35 -3.17
C PHE A 40 12.78 15.54 -4.19
N ARG A 41 12.15 15.19 -5.30
CA ARG A 41 12.80 14.45 -6.38
C ARG A 41 14.15 15.02 -6.84
N PRO A 42 14.34 16.35 -6.97
CA PRO A 42 15.66 16.90 -7.31
C PRO A 42 16.74 16.71 -6.23
N ASP A 43 16.33 16.43 -4.99
CA ASP A 43 17.24 16.28 -3.85
C ASP A 43 17.70 14.83 -3.62
N LEU A 44 17.35 13.88 -4.48
CA LEU A 44 17.71 12.47 -4.32
C LEU A 44 19.21 12.27 -4.13
N SER A 45 20.07 13.03 -4.83
CA SER A 45 21.52 12.97 -4.69
C SER A 45 22.04 13.38 -3.31
N LYS A 46 21.22 14.04 -2.50
CA LYS A 46 21.58 14.47 -1.12
C LYS A 46 21.32 13.37 -0.09
N ILE A 47 20.63 12.29 -0.44
CA ILE A 47 20.27 11.18 0.48
C ILE A 47 21.48 10.67 1.29
N PRO A 48 22.68 10.49 0.71
CA PRO A 48 23.84 10.04 1.49
C PRO A 48 24.26 10.95 2.66
N GLN A 49 23.81 12.21 2.66
CA GLN A 49 24.15 13.20 3.70
C GLN A 49 23.29 13.06 4.97
N TYR A 50 22.26 12.17 4.96
CA TYR A 50 21.34 11.95 6.06
C TYR A 50 21.66 10.65 6.80
N ASP A 51 21.28 10.57 8.08
CA ASP A 51 21.40 9.36 8.88
C ASP A 51 20.21 8.42 8.69
N ALA A 52 19.04 9.02 8.40
CA ALA A 52 17.80 8.31 8.12
C ALA A 52 16.94 9.03 7.08
N ILE A 53 16.17 8.26 6.34
CA ILE A 53 15.17 8.76 5.38
C ILE A 53 13.79 8.30 5.79
N PHE A 54 12.86 9.24 5.88
CA PHE A 54 11.45 8.96 6.11
C PHE A 54 10.65 9.30 4.85
N ILE A 55 10.04 8.30 4.21
CA ILE A 55 9.27 8.50 2.98
C ILE A 55 7.82 8.82 3.36
N ARG A 56 7.39 10.03 3.01
CA ARG A 56 6.03 10.54 3.18
C ARG A 56 5.42 10.93 1.84
N ALA A 57 5.57 10.04 0.89
CA ALA A 57 4.99 10.13 -0.45
C ALA A 57 4.27 8.83 -0.77
N LEU A 58 3.46 8.83 -1.83
CA LEU A 58 2.88 7.60 -2.34
C LEU A 58 4.00 6.65 -2.76
N THR A 59 4.04 5.48 -2.13
CA THR A 59 5.03 4.45 -2.44
C THR A 59 4.54 3.56 -3.58
N ASP A 60 5.40 3.36 -4.57
CA ASP A 60 5.20 2.45 -5.69
C ASP A 60 6.59 2.12 -6.27
N PRO A 61 6.87 0.86 -6.67
CA PRO A 61 8.16 0.48 -7.28
C PRO A 61 8.56 1.28 -8.51
N LEU A 62 7.61 1.95 -9.17
CA LEU A 62 7.84 2.79 -10.34
C LEU A 62 8.03 4.28 -10.00
N ASN A 63 7.85 4.67 -8.74
CA ASN A 63 7.92 6.07 -8.32
C ASN A 63 9.29 6.46 -7.76
N SER A 64 9.56 7.76 -7.75
CA SER A 64 10.78 8.33 -7.14
C SER A 64 10.88 8.10 -5.63
N SER A 65 9.78 7.81 -4.94
CA SER A 65 9.77 7.34 -3.55
C SER A 65 10.53 6.02 -3.38
N TYR A 66 10.36 5.07 -4.31
CA TYR A 66 11.12 3.83 -4.32
C TYR A 66 12.60 4.06 -4.63
N VAL A 67 12.90 4.98 -5.57
CA VAL A 67 14.30 5.37 -5.84
C VAL A 67 14.95 5.95 -4.60
N ALA A 68 14.24 6.82 -3.85
CA ALA A 68 14.73 7.36 -2.59
C ALA A 68 15.03 6.25 -1.56
N ALA A 69 14.11 5.27 -1.42
CA ALA A 69 14.30 4.13 -0.53
C ALA A 69 15.52 3.29 -0.93
N ARG A 70 15.67 2.98 -2.23
CA ARG A 70 16.83 2.23 -2.76
C ARG A 70 18.14 2.98 -2.55
N MET A 71 18.18 4.28 -2.80
CA MET A 71 19.38 5.08 -2.57
C MET A 71 19.77 5.09 -1.09
N ALA A 72 18.79 5.25 -0.18
CA ALA A 72 19.07 5.18 1.25
C ALA A 72 19.67 3.82 1.63
N GLU A 73 19.07 2.71 1.19
CA GLU A 73 19.57 1.37 1.45
C GLU A 73 20.99 1.14 0.89
N MET A 74 21.24 1.54 -0.36
CA MET A 74 22.56 1.41 -1.01
C MET A 74 23.66 2.17 -0.28
N HIS A 75 23.32 3.25 0.41
CA HIS A 75 24.24 4.04 1.22
C HIS A 75 24.21 3.66 2.71
N GLY A 76 23.61 2.53 3.07
CA GLY A 76 23.54 2.02 4.44
C GLY A 76 22.74 2.91 5.39
N LYS A 77 21.82 3.72 4.85
CA LYS A 77 20.99 4.62 5.65
C LYS A 77 19.69 3.90 6.08
N ARG A 78 19.22 4.20 7.28
CA ARG A 78 17.91 3.75 7.72
C ARG A 78 16.83 4.40 6.87
N VAL A 79 15.84 3.61 6.43
CA VAL A 79 14.72 4.16 5.64
C VAL A 79 13.39 3.52 6.03
N ILE A 80 12.35 4.33 6.07
CA ILE A 80 10.95 3.95 6.26
C ILE A 80 10.13 4.62 5.15
N ASP A 81 9.39 3.88 4.29
CA ASP A 81 9.40 2.42 4.16
C ASP A 81 10.64 1.96 3.41
N ASP A 82 11.15 0.79 3.78
CA ASP A 82 12.28 0.18 3.07
C ASP A 82 11.85 -0.38 1.69
N PRO A 83 12.82 -0.57 0.75
CA PRO A 83 12.49 -1.02 -0.60
C PRO A 83 11.78 -2.37 -0.67
N ARG A 84 12.11 -3.29 0.23
CA ARG A 84 11.48 -4.62 0.29
C ARG A 84 10.02 -4.50 0.72
N SER A 85 9.75 -3.70 1.74
CA SER A 85 8.38 -3.42 2.22
C SER A 85 7.54 -2.75 1.12
N ILE A 86 8.11 -1.76 0.40
CA ILE A 86 7.44 -1.12 -0.73
C ILE A 86 7.11 -2.17 -1.81
N TYR A 87 8.08 -2.99 -2.21
CA TYR A 87 7.88 -4.01 -3.24
C TYR A 87 6.80 -5.02 -2.88
N ILE A 88 6.77 -5.48 -1.62
CA ILE A 88 5.78 -6.46 -1.16
C ILE A 88 4.39 -5.82 -1.04
N CYS A 89 4.29 -4.65 -0.41
CA CYS A 89 3.01 -4.06 -0.03
C CYS A 89 2.31 -3.33 -1.19
N CYS A 90 3.06 -2.88 -2.21
CA CYS A 90 2.48 -2.19 -3.36
C CYS A 90 1.87 -3.11 -4.41
N ASP A 91 2.16 -4.42 -4.36
CA ASP A 91 1.55 -5.43 -5.21
C ASP A 91 0.72 -6.41 -4.37
N LYS A 92 -0.61 -6.46 -4.61
CA LYS A 92 -1.51 -7.32 -3.84
C LYS A 92 -1.24 -8.81 -4.04
N VAL A 93 -0.71 -9.22 -5.18
CA VAL A 93 -0.34 -10.63 -5.43
C VAL A 93 0.87 -10.98 -4.57
N ASN A 94 1.92 -10.16 -4.60
CA ASN A 94 3.09 -10.34 -3.74
C ASN A 94 2.72 -10.33 -2.25
N MET A 95 1.92 -9.34 -1.84
CA MET A 95 1.46 -9.23 -0.45
C MET A 95 0.70 -10.48 0.00
N VAL A 96 -0.28 -10.94 -0.78
CA VAL A 96 -1.06 -12.14 -0.46
C VAL A 96 -0.17 -13.37 -0.43
N ALA A 97 0.74 -13.54 -1.38
CA ALA A 97 1.67 -14.68 -1.39
C ALA A 97 2.56 -14.70 -0.14
N HIS A 98 3.05 -13.54 0.32
CA HIS A 98 3.81 -13.45 1.56
C HIS A 98 2.97 -13.78 2.80
N LEU A 99 1.74 -13.26 2.88
CA LEU A 99 0.83 -13.56 3.99
C LEU A 99 0.48 -15.05 4.05
N GLN A 100 0.25 -15.69 2.90
CA GLN A 100 -0.02 -17.14 2.83
C GLN A 100 1.19 -17.97 3.27
N ARG A 101 2.39 -17.62 2.77
CA ARG A 101 3.63 -18.30 3.15
C ARG A 101 3.89 -18.23 4.66
N ASP A 102 3.62 -17.06 5.25
CA ASP A 102 3.88 -16.81 6.66
C ASP A 102 2.66 -17.18 7.56
N HIS A 103 1.67 -17.90 6.99
CA HIS A 103 0.46 -18.39 7.67
C HIS A 103 -0.35 -17.30 8.38
N VAL A 104 -0.31 -16.06 7.88
CA VAL A 104 -1.11 -14.95 8.42
C VAL A 104 -2.58 -15.17 8.03
N PRO A 105 -3.52 -15.17 9.00
CA PRO A 105 -4.95 -15.32 8.71
C PRO A 105 -5.45 -14.24 7.77
N MET A 106 -6.11 -14.64 6.69
CA MET A 106 -6.65 -13.73 5.67
C MET A 106 -7.89 -14.32 5.01
N PRO A 107 -8.76 -13.51 4.39
CA PRO A 107 -9.87 -14.03 3.63
C PRO A 107 -9.41 -14.96 2.50
N ALA A 108 -10.16 -16.02 2.23
CA ALA A 108 -9.85 -16.94 1.14
C ALA A 108 -9.64 -16.20 -0.18
N THR A 109 -8.56 -16.53 -0.87
CA THR A 109 -8.07 -15.77 -2.03
C THR A 109 -7.62 -16.70 -3.14
N ILE A 110 -7.97 -16.35 -4.38
CA ILE A 110 -7.59 -17.05 -5.62
C ILE A 110 -6.89 -16.04 -6.53
N PHE A 111 -5.77 -16.43 -7.13
CA PHE A 111 -5.13 -15.65 -8.19
C PHE A 111 -5.73 -16.04 -9.54
N LEU A 112 -5.94 -15.05 -10.39
CA LEU A 112 -6.55 -15.19 -11.70
C LEU A 112 -5.66 -14.61 -12.78
N GLU A 113 -5.62 -15.28 -13.93
CA GLU A 113 -4.98 -14.85 -15.16
C GLU A 113 -6.04 -14.64 -16.25
N GLU A 114 -5.65 -14.18 -17.43
CA GLU A 114 -6.57 -13.92 -18.56
C GLU A 114 -7.40 -15.16 -18.93
N LYS A 115 -6.78 -16.35 -18.94
CA LYS A 115 -7.46 -17.63 -19.24
C LYS A 115 -8.59 -17.96 -18.27
N ASP A 116 -8.57 -17.42 -17.06
CA ASP A 116 -9.57 -17.65 -16.02
C ASP A 116 -10.81 -16.76 -16.18
N LEU A 117 -10.75 -15.72 -17.05
CA LEU A 117 -11.84 -14.76 -17.20
C LEU A 117 -12.91 -15.25 -18.17
N ASN A 118 -13.57 -16.34 -17.80
CA ASN A 118 -14.73 -16.88 -18.49
C ASN A 118 -15.87 -17.20 -17.51
N ARG A 119 -17.08 -17.41 -18.02
CA ARG A 119 -18.27 -17.60 -17.17
C ARG A 119 -18.21 -18.86 -16.31
N ALA A 120 -17.64 -19.96 -16.84
CA ALA A 120 -17.54 -21.21 -16.10
C ALA A 120 -16.62 -21.04 -14.88
N ARG A 121 -15.44 -20.44 -15.09
CA ARG A 121 -14.51 -20.13 -14.00
C ARG A 121 -15.07 -19.10 -13.02
N GLY A 122 -15.82 -18.10 -13.53
CA GLY A 122 -16.52 -17.12 -12.68
C GLY A 122 -17.55 -17.79 -11.75
N ALA A 123 -18.34 -18.74 -12.26
CA ALA A 123 -19.28 -19.50 -11.44
C ALA A 123 -18.56 -20.34 -10.36
N GLU A 124 -17.48 -21.02 -10.73
CA GLU A 124 -16.66 -21.81 -9.80
C GLU A 124 -16.04 -20.93 -8.69
N VAL A 125 -15.49 -19.76 -9.05
CA VAL A 125 -14.89 -18.83 -8.08
C VAL A 125 -15.94 -18.27 -7.11
N LEU A 126 -17.14 -17.96 -7.60
CA LEU A 126 -18.26 -17.51 -6.77
C LEU A 126 -18.76 -18.61 -5.83
N ASP A 127 -18.73 -19.87 -6.25
CA ASP A 127 -19.07 -21.00 -5.40
C ASP A 127 -18.04 -21.19 -4.27
N ILE A 128 -16.75 -21.15 -4.60
CA ILE A 128 -15.65 -21.35 -3.63
C ILE A 128 -15.53 -20.18 -2.64
N LEU A 129 -15.56 -18.94 -3.14
CA LEU A 129 -15.32 -17.76 -2.33
C LEU A 129 -16.58 -17.13 -1.74
N GLY A 130 -17.75 -17.50 -2.27
CA GLY A 130 -19.05 -16.90 -1.96
C GLY A 130 -19.35 -15.67 -2.83
N SER A 131 -20.66 -15.32 -2.91
CA SER A 131 -21.13 -14.14 -3.63
C SER A 131 -21.50 -13.02 -2.61
N PRO A 132 -21.06 -11.78 -2.85
CA PRO A 132 -20.16 -11.33 -3.90
C PRO A 132 -18.70 -11.72 -3.66
N VAL A 133 -17.94 -11.89 -4.74
CA VAL A 133 -16.47 -11.96 -4.69
C VAL A 133 -15.88 -10.57 -4.93
N VAL A 134 -14.75 -10.28 -4.31
CA VAL A 134 -14.03 -9.01 -4.51
C VAL A 134 -12.87 -9.23 -5.47
N LEU A 135 -12.93 -8.59 -6.64
CA LEU A 135 -11.84 -8.56 -7.60
C LEU A 135 -10.94 -7.34 -7.35
N LYS A 136 -9.63 -7.54 -7.41
CA LYS A 136 -8.63 -6.49 -7.16
C LYS A 136 -7.51 -6.57 -8.20
N ALA A 137 -7.16 -5.43 -8.79
CA ALA A 137 -5.91 -5.34 -9.55
C ALA A 137 -4.71 -5.28 -8.59
N PRO A 138 -3.55 -5.88 -8.93
CA PRO A 138 -2.38 -5.93 -8.07
C PRO A 138 -1.90 -4.54 -7.65
N ASN A 139 -1.58 -3.71 -8.61
CA ASN A 139 -0.99 -2.40 -8.42
C ASN A 139 -2.07 -1.33 -8.38
N SER A 140 -2.69 -1.15 -7.21
CA SER A 140 -3.67 -0.08 -7.00
C SER A 140 -3.75 0.32 -5.53
N SER A 141 -3.82 1.61 -5.28
CA SER A 141 -4.00 2.23 -3.96
C SER A 141 -5.38 2.87 -3.83
N PHE A 142 -5.78 3.22 -2.62
CA PHE A 142 -7.02 3.93 -2.31
C PHE A 142 -8.29 3.28 -2.87
N SER A 143 -8.35 1.94 -2.86
CA SER A 143 -9.49 1.16 -3.39
C SER A 143 -9.81 1.37 -4.88
N MET A 144 -8.93 2.03 -5.62
CA MET A 144 -9.02 2.02 -7.08
C MET A 144 -8.85 0.57 -7.57
N TYR A 145 -9.61 0.18 -8.58
CA TYR A 145 -9.59 -1.21 -9.11
C TYR A 145 -9.82 -2.29 -8.04
N VAL A 146 -10.75 -2.02 -7.14
CA VAL A 146 -11.35 -2.99 -6.22
C VAL A 146 -12.86 -2.95 -6.43
N GLU A 147 -13.45 -4.05 -6.86
CA GLU A 147 -14.88 -4.12 -7.19
C GLU A 147 -15.47 -5.49 -6.86
N LYS A 148 -16.75 -5.50 -6.49
CA LYS A 148 -17.49 -6.73 -6.23
C LYS A 148 -18.07 -7.28 -7.54
N ALA A 149 -18.05 -8.61 -7.67
CA ALA A 149 -18.76 -9.33 -8.70
C ALA A 149 -19.74 -10.32 -8.04
N GLU A 150 -21.02 -10.20 -8.39
CA GLU A 150 -22.10 -11.02 -7.83
C GLU A 150 -22.53 -12.16 -8.78
N THR A 151 -22.19 -12.03 -10.06
CA THR A 151 -22.52 -12.99 -11.11
C THR A 151 -21.30 -13.33 -11.97
N PRO A 152 -21.30 -14.49 -12.67
CA PRO A 152 -20.23 -14.82 -13.60
C PRO A 152 -20.01 -13.78 -14.71
N GLU A 153 -21.07 -13.12 -15.18
CA GLU A 153 -20.97 -12.05 -16.18
C GLU A 153 -20.26 -10.81 -15.60
N ALA A 154 -20.61 -10.41 -14.38
CA ALA A 154 -19.95 -9.33 -13.67
C ALA A 154 -18.47 -9.65 -13.42
N PHE A 155 -18.16 -10.89 -13.03
CA PHE A 155 -16.80 -11.39 -12.85
C PHE A 155 -15.96 -11.21 -14.13
N VAL A 156 -16.43 -11.67 -15.27
CA VAL A 156 -15.74 -11.54 -16.56
C VAL A 156 -15.59 -10.07 -16.96
N ARG A 157 -16.65 -9.28 -16.84
CA ARG A 157 -16.63 -7.85 -17.20
C ARG A 157 -15.61 -7.05 -16.36
N VAL A 158 -15.63 -7.22 -15.04
CA VAL A 158 -14.73 -6.53 -14.12
C VAL A 158 -13.31 -7.03 -14.32
N GLY A 159 -13.11 -8.34 -14.41
CA GLY A 159 -11.81 -8.97 -14.62
C GLY A 159 -11.12 -8.46 -15.89
N ASN A 160 -11.80 -8.49 -17.03
CA ASN A 160 -11.27 -8.00 -18.30
C ASN A 160 -10.90 -6.50 -18.26
N ARG A 161 -11.67 -5.70 -17.52
CA ARG A 161 -11.34 -4.29 -17.33
C ARG A 161 -10.05 -4.10 -16.52
N PHE A 162 -9.84 -4.92 -15.51
CA PHE A 162 -8.66 -4.83 -14.62
C PHE A 162 -7.40 -5.39 -15.29
N LEU A 163 -7.51 -6.45 -16.08
CA LEU A 163 -6.38 -7.02 -16.85
C LEU A 163 -5.80 -6.08 -17.91
N ARG A 164 -6.49 -5.01 -18.29
CA ARG A 164 -5.87 -3.96 -19.15
C ARG A 164 -4.67 -3.28 -18.49
N ARG A 165 -4.45 -3.48 -17.19
CA ARG A 165 -3.41 -2.83 -16.40
C ARG A 165 -2.48 -3.81 -15.69
N SER A 166 -2.74 -5.11 -15.82
CA SER A 166 -1.99 -6.14 -15.11
C SER A 166 -2.19 -7.49 -15.81
N ASP A 167 -1.21 -8.37 -15.71
CA ASP A 167 -1.25 -9.74 -16.22
C ASP A 167 -2.02 -10.72 -15.32
N ARG A 168 -2.36 -10.29 -14.09
CA ARG A 168 -3.06 -11.12 -13.10
C ARG A 168 -3.97 -10.30 -12.19
N LEU A 169 -4.88 -10.97 -11.49
CA LEU A 169 -5.81 -10.37 -10.55
C LEU A 169 -5.87 -11.19 -9.25
N VAL A 170 -6.39 -10.54 -8.22
CA VAL A 170 -6.75 -11.19 -6.97
C VAL A 170 -8.27 -11.27 -6.86
N ALA A 171 -8.83 -12.47 -6.72
CA ALA A 171 -10.22 -12.71 -6.31
C ALA A 171 -10.23 -13.11 -4.84
N GLN A 172 -10.99 -12.41 -4.01
CA GLN A 172 -11.00 -12.63 -2.57
C GLN A 172 -12.41 -12.67 -2.02
N ARG A 173 -12.65 -13.54 -1.03
CA ARG A 173 -13.91 -13.61 -0.30
C ARG A 173 -14.29 -12.26 0.25
N PHE A 174 -15.52 -11.84 0.03
CA PHE A 174 -16.04 -10.61 0.64
C PHE A 174 -16.37 -10.84 2.12
N ILE A 175 -15.79 -10.04 2.99
CA ILE A 175 -16.13 -10.00 4.40
C ILE A 175 -16.99 -8.77 4.63
N LYS A 176 -18.24 -8.97 5.08
CA LYS A 176 -19.12 -7.88 5.44
C LYS A 176 -18.69 -7.31 6.78
N SER A 177 -18.34 -6.03 6.81
CA SER A 177 -18.02 -5.29 8.02
C SER A 177 -18.49 -3.85 7.88
N ASP A 178 -18.79 -3.21 9.01
CA ASP A 178 -19.12 -1.78 9.09
C ASP A 178 -17.89 -0.94 9.44
N PHE A 179 -16.79 -1.60 9.80
CA PHE A 179 -15.53 -0.96 10.17
C PHE A 179 -14.34 -1.85 9.88
N ASP A 180 -13.17 -1.23 9.81
CA ASP A 180 -11.86 -1.88 9.80
C ASP A 180 -11.06 -1.48 11.04
N TRP A 181 -10.23 -2.38 11.55
CA TRP A 181 -9.23 -2.05 12.54
C TRP A 181 -7.97 -1.49 11.85
N ARG A 182 -7.51 -0.35 12.32
CA ARG A 182 -6.21 0.20 11.95
C ARG A 182 -5.26 0.07 13.13
N VAL A 183 -4.21 -0.68 12.93
CA VAL A 183 -3.15 -0.89 13.93
C VAL A 183 -1.88 -0.21 13.42
N GLY A 184 -1.38 0.77 14.16
CA GLY A 184 -0.08 1.38 13.91
C GLY A 184 0.99 0.67 14.71
N ILE A 185 2.08 0.27 14.04
CA ILE A 185 3.20 -0.44 14.63
C ILE A 185 4.49 0.33 14.33
N ILE A 186 5.34 0.52 15.33
CA ILE A 186 6.65 1.12 15.18
C ILE A 186 7.67 0.29 15.95
N ALA A 187 8.77 -0.08 15.31
CA ALA A 187 9.84 -0.88 15.91
C ALA A 187 9.35 -2.18 16.61
N GLY A 188 8.30 -2.82 16.08
CA GLY A 188 7.68 -4.01 16.64
C GLY A 188 6.66 -3.75 17.75
N GLU A 189 6.51 -2.52 18.22
CA GLU A 189 5.57 -2.12 19.26
C GLU A 189 4.27 -1.54 18.67
N VAL A 190 3.13 -1.90 19.27
CA VAL A 190 1.83 -1.34 18.89
C VAL A 190 1.74 0.10 19.39
N LEU A 191 1.70 1.04 18.47
CA LEU A 191 1.62 2.47 18.78
C LEU A 191 0.18 2.92 19.05
N TYR A 192 -0.77 2.43 18.25
CA TYR A 192 -2.20 2.69 18.43
C TYR A 192 -3.05 1.61 17.76
N VAL A 193 -4.28 1.49 18.23
CA VAL A 193 -5.36 0.72 17.59
C VAL A 193 -6.58 1.62 17.49
N CYS A 194 -7.14 1.77 16.30
CA CYS A 194 -8.38 2.50 16.11
C CYS A 194 -9.38 1.78 15.20
N GLN A 195 -10.64 1.99 15.45
CA GLN A 195 -11.74 1.52 14.63
C GLN A 195 -11.98 2.54 13.51
N TYR A 196 -11.93 2.09 12.27
CA TYR A 196 -12.12 2.91 11.09
C TYR A 196 -13.47 2.58 10.45
N THR A 197 -14.44 3.49 10.60
CA THR A 197 -15.78 3.28 10.05
C THR A 197 -15.74 3.33 8.53
N ILE A 198 -16.29 2.30 7.86
CA ILE A 198 -16.39 2.25 6.40
C ILE A 198 -17.55 3.14 5.95
N PRO A 199 -17.29 4.22 5.18
CA PRO A 199 -18.36 5.09 4.71
C PRO A 199 -19.29 4.31 3.77
N ARG A 200 -20.56 4.22 4.11
CA ARG A 200 -21.57 3.68 3.19
C ARG A 200 -21.89 4.76 2.17
N LYS A 201 -21.70 4.45 0.89
CA LYS A 201 -22.27 5.30 -0.16
C LYS A 201 -23.78 5.31 0.01
N ARG A 202 -24.34 6.51 0.22
CA ARG A 202 -25.79 6.73 0.15
C ARG A 202 -26.29 6.57 -1.27
#